data_f9e553a8b672fd4db4672b6c23b81275
#
_entry.id   f9e553a8b672fd4db4672b6c23b81275
#
_cell.length_a   1.000
_cell.length_b   1.000
_cell.length_c   1.000
_cell.angle_alpha   90.00
_cell.angle_beta   90.00
_cell.angle_gamma   90.00
#
_symmetry.space_group_name_H-M   'P 1'
#
loop_
_entity.id
_entity.type
_entity.pdbx_description
1 polymer ?
#
loop_
_entity_poly.entity_id
_entity_poly.type
_entity_poly.pdbx_seq_one_letter_code
_entity_poly.pdbx_strand_id
1 'polypeptide(L)'
;MTKALKALAGLGAAALTLALTPAVHAQDVEFTPRMVADRLAIDDLLERYYANFGKAEGEAFGSFYADDAEFVLGGKTYKGKEAIAGVYKGIGSSGQNPSAGRFSFNVLLSNKVITLHGDKATAQMIFTEVIMDTPQGPPKFLTQGREYDNLAKIKGHWRFTKRQVAAGTKPPEGWTN
;
A
#
# COMPACT_ATOMS: atom_id res chain seq x y z
N MET A 1 -19.13 34.20 -73.40
CA MET A 1 -17.89 34.47 -72.64
C MET A 1 -18.05 33.83 -71.30
N THR A 2 -17.51 32.65 -71.13
CA THR A 2 -17.67 31.76 -69.94
C THR A 2 -16.34 31.55 -69.31
N LYS A 3 -16.19 31.98 -68.01
CA LYS A 3 -15.03 31.69 -67.21
C LYS A 3 -15.33 30.54 -66.26
N ALA A 4 -14.65 29.43 -66.48
CA ALA A 4 -14.69 28.27 -65.61
C ALA A 4 -13.78 28.50 -64.38
N LEU A 5 -14.35 28.27 -63.19
CA LEU A 5 -13.59 28.32 -61.92
C LEU A 5 -13.27 26.87 -61.52
N LYS A 6 -11.98 26.54 -61.49
CA LYS A 6 -11.46 25.25 -61.01
C LYS A 6 -11.36 25.29 -59.47
N ALA A 7 -12.14 24.44 -58.80
CA ALA A 7 -11.96 24.18 -57.38
C ALA A 7 -10.90 23.07 -57.18
N LEU A 8 -9.82 23.38 -56.48
CA LEU A 8 -8.81 22.41 -56.05
C LEU A 8 -9.26 21.83 -54.69
N ALA A 9 -9.62 20.55 -54.69
CA ALA A 9 -9.89 19.80 -53.46
C ALA A 9 -8.55 19.30 -52.91
N GLY A 10 -8.10 19.91 -51.82
CA GLY A 10 -6.94 19.41 -51.03
C GLY A 10 -7.37 18.33 -50.06
N LEU A 11 -7.03 17.07 -50.33
CA LEU A 11 -7.13 16.00 -49.35
C LEU A 11 -5.99 16.13 -48.34
N GLY A 12 -6.28 16.62 -47.14
CA GLY A 12 -5.40 16.56 -46.00
C GLY A 12 -5.41 15.13 -45.43
N ALA A 13 -4.33 14.38 -45.64
CA ALA A 13 -4.10 13.11 -44.95
C ALA A 13 -3.72 13.39 -43.51
N ALA A 14 -4.67 13.20 -42.58
CA ALA A 14 -4.40 13.19 -41.16
C ALA A 14 -3.65 11.89 -40.83
N ALA A 15 -2.34 11.99 -40.58
CA ALA A 15 -1.55 10.88 -40.05
C ALA A 15 -1.95 10.64 -38.59
N LEU A 16 -2.71 9.56 -38.35
CA LEU A 16 -3.04 9.09 -37.02
C LEU A 16 -1.77 8.43 -36.43
N THR A 17 -0.97 9.17 -35.65
CA THR A 17 0.13 8.59 -34.87
C THR A 17 -0.47 7.79 -33.71
N LEU A 18 -0.56 6.47 -33.88
CA LEU A 18 -0.81 5.56 -32.75
C LEU A 18 0.40 5.68 -31.79
N ALA A 19 0.21 6.33 -30.67
CA ALA A 19 1.12 6.24 -29.57
C ALA A 19 1.12 4.80 -29.06
N LEU A 20 2.15 4.03 -29.39
CA LEU A 20 2.42 2.72 -28.81
C LEU A 20 2.74 2.96 -27.34
N THR A 21 1.75 2.74 -26.47
CA THR A 21 2.03 2.62 -25.03
C THR A 21 2.96 1.42 -24.86
N PRO A 22 4.11 1.57 -24.17
CA PRO A 22 4.99 0.43 -23.91
C PRO A 22 4.18 -0.64 -23.20
N ALA A 23 4.14 -1.84 -23.76
CA ALA A 23 3.55 -2.98 -23.09
C ALA A 23 4.33 -3.21 -21.79
N VAL A 24 3.62 -3.33 -20.67
CA VAL A 24 4.23 -3.73 -19.40
C VAL A 24 4.64 -5.19 -19.55
N HIS A 25 5.92 -5.40 -19.83
CA HIS A 25 6.50 -6.74 -19.86
C HIS A 25 6.84 -7.17 -18.43
N ALA A 26 6.61 -8.45 -18.12
CA ALA A 26 7.19 -9.07 -16.93
C ALA A 26 8.71 -8.91 -17.04
N GLN A 27 9.31 -8.18 -16.11
CA GLN A 27 10.76 -8.11 -16.01
C GLN A 27 11.21 -9.31 -15.17
N ASP A 28 12.09 -10.12 -15.73
CA ASP A 28 12.75 -11.17 -14.97
C ASP A 28 13.70 -10.52 -13.95
N VAL A 29 13.32 -10.58 -12.69
CA VAL A 29 14.15 -10.08 -11.59
C VAL A 29 15.06 -11.21 -11.14
N GLU A 30 16.35 -11.09 -11.37
CA GLU A 30 17.33 -12.00 -10.81
C GLU A 30 17.50 -11.75 -9.32
N PHE A 31 17.09 -12.71 -8.48
CA PHE A 31 17.18 -12.61 -7.04
C PHE A 31 18.50 -13.14 -6.51
N THR A 32 19.28 -12.29 -5.85
CA THR A 32 20.42 -12.75 -5.04
C THR A 32 19.93 -13.34 -3.72
N PRO A 33 20.71 -14.20 -3.03
CA PRO A 33 20.33 -14.74 -1.71
C PRO A 33 20.00 -13.63 -0.69
N ARG A 34 20.71 -12.50 -0.74
CA ARG A 34 20.42 -11.33 0.11
C ARG A 34 19.05 -10.74 -0.19
N MET A 35 18.72 -10.56 -1.47
CA MET A 35 17.41 -10.02 -1.86
C MET A 35 16.27 -10.94 -1.43
N VAL A 36 16.45 -12.25 -1.51
CA VAL A 36 15.46 -13.21 -1.02
C VAL A 36 15.28 -13.07 0.49
N ALA A 37 16.37 -13.03 1.25
CA ALA A 37 16.31 -12.86 2.71
C ALA A 37 15.64 -11.53 3.11
N ASP A 38 15.99 -10.44 2.43
CA ASP A 38 15.41 -9.12 2.70
C ASP A 38 13.91 -9.08 2.36
N ARG A 39 13.51 -9.69 1.24
CA ARG A 39 12.10 -9.78 0.85
C ARG A 39 11.28 -10.59 1.86
N LEU A 40 11.79 -11.75 2.31
CA LEU A 40 11.14 -12.56 3.34
C LEU A 40 11.05 -11.81 4.67
N ALA A 41 12.09 -11.06 5.06
CA ALA A 41 12.08 -10.28 6.29
C ALA A 41 11.06 -9.13 6.25
N ILE A 42 10.86 -8.50 5.08
CA ILE A 42 9.81 -7.48 4.90
C ILE A 42 8.43 -8.15 4.92
N ASP A 43 8.26 -9.28 4.24
CA ASP A 43 7.00 -10.00 4.22
C ASP A 43 6.58 -10.42 5.65
N ASP A 44 7.50 -10.99 6.42
CA ASP A 44 7.29 -11.34 7.83
C ASP A 44 6.99 -10.10 8.71
N LEU A 45 7.61 -8.95 8.44
CA LEU A 45 7.30 -7.69 9.14
C LEU A 45 5.84 -7.27 8.89
N LEU A 46 5.38 -7.33 7.64
CA LEU A 46 4.00 -7.00 7.26
C LEU A 46 3.00 -7.96 7.92
N GLU A 47 3.26 -9.27 7.86
CA GLU A 47 2.38 -10.27 8.46
C GLU A 47 2.29 -10.11 9.98
N ARG A 48 3.42 -9.91 10.68
CA ARG A 48 3.43 -9.68 12.15
C ARG A 48 2.76 -8.37 12.54
N TYR A 49 2.89 -7.33 11.73
CA TYR A 49 2.17 -6.09 11.96
C TYR A 49 0.66 -6.34 12.01
N TYR A 50 0.12 -7.01 11.01
CA TYR A 50 -1.32 -7.28 10.95
C TYR A 50 -1.80 -8.37 11.92
N ALA A 51 -0.95 -9.33 12.27
CA ALA A 51 -1.25 -10.30 13.32
C ALA A 51 -1.49 -9.64 14.69
N ASN A 52 -0.95 -8.43 14.89
CA ASN A 52 -1.15 -7.62 16.10
C ASN A 52 -2.27 -6.58 15.95
N PHE A 53 -2.79 -6.36 14.76
CA PHE A 53 -3.84 -5.37 14.52
C PHE A 53 -5.14 -5.78 15.24
N GLY A 54 -5.75 -4.82 15.94
CA GLY A 54 -6.94 -5.08 16.76
C GLY A 54 -6.67 -5.62 18.17
N LYS A 55 -5.42 -5.99 18.48
CA LYS A 55 -4.99 -6.24 19.87
C LYS A 55 -4.62 -4.90 20.49
N ALA A 56 -5.15 -4.57 21.66
CA ALA A 56 -5.09 -3.22 22.26
C ALA A 56 -3.69 -2.70 22.68
N GLU A 57 -2.62 -3.32 22.22
CA GLU A 57 -1.23 -3.02 22.62
C GLU A 57 -0.59 -1.99 21.68
N GLY A 58 -1.05 -0.73 21.76
CA GLY A 58 -0.53 0.37 20.92
C GLY A 58 0.97 0.53 20.93
N GLU A 59 1.65 0.26 22.05
CA GLU A 59 3.11 0.36 22.19
C GLU A 59 3.85 -0.65 21.31
N ALA A 60 3.31 -1.86 21.12
CA ALA A 60 3.90 -2.88 20.26
C ALA A 60 4.04 -2.39 18.81
N PHE A 61 3.10 -1.56 18.35
CA PHE A 61 3.14 -1.02 16.98
C PHE A 61 4.29 -0.05 16.74
N GLY A 62 4.73 0.71 17.75
CA GLY A 62 5.89 1.59 17.63
C GLY A 62 7.16 0.84 17.20
N SER A 63 7.31 -0.42 17.57
CA SER A 63 8.48 -1.24 17.23
C SER A 63 8.63 -1.55 15.74
N PHE A 64 7.56 -1.46 14.96
CA PHE A 64 7.58 -1.67 13.51
C PHE A 64 8.11 -0.45 12.75
N TYR A 65 8.16 0.72 13.37
CA TYR A 65 8.50 1.99 12.75
C TYR A 65 9.90 2.46 13.11
N ALA A 66 10.51 3.23 12.20
CA ALA A 66 11.68 4.04 12.49
C ALA A 66 11.30 5.17 13.49
N ASP A 67 12.30 5.71 14.20
CA ASP A 67 12.06 6.74 15.22
C ASP A 67 11.38 8.01 14.65
N ASP A 68 11.72 8.37 13.41
CA ASP A 68 11.23 9.54 12.68
C ASP A 68 10.17 9.22 11.62
N ALA A 69 9.60 8.01 11.66
CA ALA A 69 8.64 7.55 10.65
C ALA A 69 7.41 8.44 10.53
N GLU A 70 6.79 8.38 9.36
CA GLU A 70 5.51 9.03 9.09
C GLU A 70 4.40 8.00 8.87
N PHE A 71 3.24 8.21 9.49
CA PHE A 71 2.03 7.45 9.22
C PHE A 71 0.93 8.38 8.72
N VAL A 72 0.42 8.13 7.52
CA VAL A 72 -0.67 8.90 6.90
C VAL A 72 -1.94 8.08 6.92
N LEU A 73 -2.93 8.55 7.66
CA LEU A 73 -4.22 7.89 7.81
C LEU A 73 -5.35 8.94 7.75
N GLY A 74 -6.33 8.73 6.87
CA GLY A 74 -7.47 9.64 6.75
C GLY A 74 -7.09 11.08 6.40
N GLY A 75 -6.01 11.28 5.63
CA GLY A 75 -5.49 12.60 5.26
C GLY A 75 -4.66 13.30 6.35
N LYS A 76 -4.48 12.67 7.52
CA LYS A 76 -3.68 13.19 8.62
C LYS A 76 -2.34 12.47 8.69
N THR A 77 -1.26 13.23 8.92
CA THR A 77 0.09 12.69 9.09
C THR A 77 0.47 12.69 10.57
N TYR A 78 0.92 11.54 11.05
CA TYR A 78 1.48 11.34 12.40
C TYR A 78 2.98 11.10 12.24
N LYS A 79 3.81 11.85 12.98
CA LYS A 79 5.27 11.80 12.88
C LYS A 79 5.91 11.26 14.16
N GLY A 80 6.85 10.35 13.96
CA GLY A 80 7.56 9.67 15.04
C GLY A 80 6.79 8.49 15.61
N LYS A 81 7.53 7.48 16.06
CA LYS A 81 6.96 6.21 16.53
C LYS A 81 6.02 6.37 17.73
N GLU A 82 6.28 7.35 18.62
CA GLU A 82 5.43 7.62 19.79
C GLU A 82 4.05 8.15 19.38
N ALA A 83 4.01 9.10 18.43
CA ALA A 83 2.76 9.62 17.90
C ALA A 83 1.97 8.53 17.16
N ILE A 84 2.69 7.68 16.42
CA ILE A 84 2.09 6.54 15.70
C ILE A 84 1.53 5.51 16.69
N ALA A 85 2.29 5.12 17.72
CA ALA A 85 1.82 4.23 18.77
C ALA A 85 0.56 4.79 19.47
N GLY A 86 0.50 6.11 19.66
CA GLY A 86 -0.68 6.81 20.18
C GLY A 86 -1.94 6.62 19.32
N VAL A 87 -1.80 6.55 17.99
CA VAL A 87 -2.93 6.28 17.08
C VAL A 87 -3.52 4.90 17.35
N TYR A 88 -2.67 3.86 17.45
CA TYR A 88 -3.13 2.48 17.70
C TYR A 88 -3.73 2.32 19.08
N LYS A 89 -3.15 2.97 20.10
CA LYS A 89 -3.73 3.01 21.45
C LYS A 89 -5.11 3.68 21.43
N GLY A 90 -5.26 4.77 20.66
CA GLY A 90 -6.54 5.44 20.46
C GLY A 90 -7.59 4.53 19.81
N ILE A 91 -7.22 3.81 18.76
CA ILE A 91 -8.10 2.84 18.09
C ILE A 91 -8.51 1.72 19.08
N GLY A 92 -7.55 1.16 19.83
CA GLY A 92 -7.80 0.08 20.78
C GLY A 92 -8.71 0.48 21.95
N SER A 93 -8.66 1.74 22.40
CA SER A 93 -9.43 2.26 23.53
C SER A 93 -10.73 2.94 23.14
N SER A 94 -10.94 3.24 21.87
CA SER A 94 -12.16 3.87 21.38
C SER A 94 -13.21 2.83 21.01
N GLY A 95 -14.50 3.24 20.99
CA GLY A 95 -15.59 2.41 20.44
C GLY A 95 -15.43 2.08 18.95
N GLN A 96 -14.35 2.51 18.32
CA GLN A 96 -13.98 2.22 16.93
C GLN A 96 -13.02 1.03 16.79
N ASN A 97 -12.71 0.32 17.89
CA ASN A 97 -11.91 -0.89 17.82
C ASN A 97 -12.63 -1.93 16.93
N PRO A 98 -12.08 -2.29 15.77
CA PRO A 98 -12.76 -3.17 14.82
C PRO A 98 -12.96 -4.59 15.34
N SER A 99 -12.21 -5.01 16.37
CA SER A 99 -12.36 -6.32 17.02
C SER A 99 -13.32 -6.32 18.20
N ALA A 100 -13.74 -5.14 18.69
CA ALA A 100 -14.56 -5.05 19.90
C ALA A 100 -15.94 -5.72 19.72
N GLY A 101 -16.29 -6.61 20.64
CA GLY A 101 -17.57 -7.32 20.65
C GLY A 101 -17.75 -8.34 19.51
N ARG A 102 -16.67 -8.73 18.83
CA ARG A 102 -16.69 -9.71 17.72
C ARG A 102 -15.99 -11.00 18.12
N PHE A 103 -16.43 -12.11 17.53
CA PHE A 103 -15.76 -13.40 17.71
C PHE A 103 -14.37 -13.40 17.07
N SER A 104 -14.24 -12.86 15.87
CA SER A 104 -12.95 -12.69 15.22
C SER A 104 -12.86 -11.42 14.40
N PHE A 105 -11.64 -10.92 14.28
CA PHE A 105 -11.22 -9.87 13.39
C PHE A 105 -9.89 -10.27 12.75
N ASN A 106 -9.84 -10.31 11.43
CA ASN A 106 -8.66 -10.67 10.67
C ASN A 106 -8.41 -9.66 9.55
N VAL A 107 -7.14 -9.46 9.23
CA VAL A 107 -6.74 -8.68 8.05
C VAL A 107 -6.05 -9.62 7.07
N LEU A 108 -6.60 -9.68 5.87
CA LEU A 108 -6.03 -10.44 4.77
C LEU A 108 -5.20 -9.49 3.90
N LEU A 109 -3.96 -9.88 3.61
CA LEU A 109 -3.09 -9.15 2.70
C LEU A 109 -3.07 -9.82 1.34
N SER A 110 -3.26 -9.05 0.28
CA SER A 110 -3.22 -9.53 -1.09
C SER A 110 -2.49 -8.57 -2.02
N ASN A 111 -2.08 -9.08 -3.19
CA ASN A 111 -1.38 -8.30 -4.22
C ASN A 111 -0.16 -7.54 -3.66
N LYS A 112 0.60 -8.18 -2.78
CA LYS A 112 1.83 -7.60 -2.22
C LYS A 112 2.89 -7.46 -3.32
N VAL A 113 3.35 -6.24 -3.56
CA VAL A 113 4.50 -5.91 -4.40
C VAL A 113 5.55 -5.27 -3.52
N ILE A 114 6.71 -5.91 -3.41
CA ILE A 114 7.85 -5.44 -2.63
C ILE A 114 9.00 -5.20 -3.61
N THR A 115 9.51 -3.98 -3.65
CA THR A 115 10.64 -3.59 -4.48
C THR A 115 11.82 -3.19 -3.60
N LEU A 116 12.98 -3.81 -3.83
CA LEU A 116 14.19 -3.61 -3.04
C LEU A 116 15.16 -2.65 -3.71
N HIS A 117 15.69 -1.72 -2.95
CA HIS A 117 16.70 -0.74 -3.36
C HIS A 117 17.85 -0.71 -2.34
N GLY A 118 18.64 -1.77 -2.29
CA GLY A 118 19.69 -1.94 -1.27
C GLY A 118 19.09 -2.07 0.14
N ASP A 119 19.40 -1.12 1.04
CA ASP A 119 18.85 -1.05 2.39
C ASP A 119 17.55 -0.23 2.50
N LYS A 120 16.94 0.10 1.37
CA LYS A 120 15.60 0.70 1.28
C LYS A 120 14.68 -0.22 0.49
N ALA A 121 13.39 -0.12 0.73
CA ALA A 121 12.38 -0.84 -0.02
C ALA A 121 11.09 -0.04 -0.08
N THR A 122 10.26 -0.37 -1.07
CA THR A 122 8.85 -0.01 -1.11
C THR A 122 7.99 -1.26 -1.04
N ALA A 123 6.82 -1.15 -0.42
CA ALA A 123 5.81 -2.20 -0.45
C ALA A 123 4.44 -1.58 -0.71
N GLN A 124 3.67 -2.22 -1.59
CA GLN A 124 2.26 -1.87 -1.77
C GLN A 124 1.42 -3.14 -1.67
N MET A 125 0.22 -3.02 -1.12
CA MET A 125 -0.68 -4.15 -0.94
C MET A 125 -2.14 -3.72 -0.82
N ILE A 126 -3.02 -4.68 -0.99
CA ILE A 126 -4.43 -4.54 -0.62
C ILE A 126 -4.61 -5.22 0.72
N PHE A 127 -5.17 -4.51 1.70
CA PHE A 127 -5.67 -5.11 2.92
C PHE A 127 -7.19 -5.27 2.84
N THR A 128 -7.69 -6.35 3.42
CA THR A 128 -9.13 -6.62 3.52
C THR A 128 -9.43 -7.05 4.94
N GLU A 129 -10.26 -6.29 5.63
CA GLU A 129 -10.72 -6.62 6.98
C GLU A 129 -11.93 -7.55 6.92
N VAL A 130 -11.82 -8.67 7.61
CA VAL A 130 -12.86 -9.70 7.70
C VAL A 130 -13.21 -9.94 9.16
N ILE A 131 -14.48 -9.96 9.45
CA ILE A 131 -15.03 -10.15 10.80
C ILE A 131 -15.97 -11.35 10.86
N MET A 132 -16.07 -11.92 12.06
CA MET A 132 -17.14 -12.83 12.43
C MET A 132 -17.75 -12.34 13.75
N ASP A 133 -19.07 -12.23 13.81
CA ASP A 133 -19.75 -11.78 15.03
C ASP A 133 -19.96 -12.97 16.01
N THR A 134 -20.12 -14.17 15.48
CA THR A 134 -20.28 -15.41 16.28
C THR A 134 -19.47 -16.56 15.68
N PRO A 135 -19.11 -17.61 16.46
CA PRO A 135 -18.33 -18.76 15.96
C PRO A 135 -18.97 -19.50 14.77
N GLN A 136 -20.28 -19.50 14.67
CA GLN A 136 -21.06 -20.17 13.62
C GLN A 136 -21.56 -19.20 12.55
N GLY A 137 -21.29 -17.90 12.72
CA GLY A 137 -21.69 -16.87 11.75
C GLY A 137 -20.84 -16.90 10.49
N PRO A 138 -21.36 -16.45 9.34
CA PRO A 138 -20.55 -16.30 8.15
C PRO A 138 -19.54 -15.17 8.31
N PRO A 139 -18.34 -15.29 7.73
CA PRO A 139 -17.40 -14.17 7.64
C PRO A 139 -18.01 -13.03 6.82
N LYS A 140 -17.76 -11.80 7.26
CA LYS A 140 -18.24 -10.58 6.60
C LYS A 140 -17.06 -9.67 6.29
N PHE A 141 -17.07 -9.05 5.13
CA PHE A 141 -16.15 -7.96 4.80
C PHE A 141 -16.53 -6.71 5.59
N LEU A 142 -15.57 -6.12 6.28
CA LEU A 142 -15.75 -4.87 7.00
C LEU A 142 -15.29 -3.68 6.13
N THR A 143 -14.06 -3.74 5.65
CA THR A 143 -13.49 -2.73 4.76
C THR A 143 -12.37 -3.31 3.89
N GLN A 144 -12.01 -2.57 2.86
CA GLN A 144 -10.84 -2.84 2.02
C GLN A 144 -10.15 -1.53 1.67
N GLY A 145 -8.84 -1.53 1.65
CA GLY A 145 -8.03 -0.39 1.26
C GLY A 145 -6.70 -0.82 0.69
N ARG A 146 -5.86 0.16 0.40
CA ARG A 146 -4.50 -0.04 -0.10
C ARG A 146 -3.51 0.59 0.86
N GLU A 147 -2.36 -0.01 0.92
CA GLU A 147 -1.21 0.54 1.64
C GLU A 147 -0.04 0.74 0.72
N TYR A 148 0.72 1.77 1.06
CA TYR A 148 1.91 2.21 0.38
C TYR A 148 2.96 2.52 1.44
N ASP A 149 3.97 1.66 1.51
CA ASP A 149 4.97 1.68 2.56
C ASP A 149 6.36 1.96 2.00
N ASN A 150 7.09 2.88 2.63
CA ASN A 150 8.52 3.01 2.46
C ASN A 150 9.19 2.36 3.67
N LEU A 151 10.23 1.58 3.42
CA LEU A 151 10.97 0.85 4.46
C LEU A 151 12.46 1.13 4.34
N ALA A 152 13.14 1.03 5.50
CA ALA A 152 14.60 1.03 5.55
C ALA A 152 15.10 -0.05 6.49
N LYS A 153 16.30 -0.57 6.20
CA LYS A 153 17.01 -1.54 7.04
C LYS A 153 17.88 -0.78 8.04
N ILE A 154 17.41 -0.71 9.28
CA ILE A 154 18.05 0.04 10.37
C ILE A 154 18.66 -0.96 11.35
N LYS A 155 19.98 -0.90 11.55
CA LYS A 155 20.72 -1.84 12.43
C LYS A 155 20.40 -3.32 12.11
N GLY A 156 20.27 -3.64 10.82
CA GLY A 156 19.98 -5.00 10.34
C GLY A 156 18.51 -5.41 10.35
N HIS A 157 17.60 -4.54 10.77
CA HIS A 157 16.16 -4.82 10.85
C HIS A 157 15.36 -3.88 9.96
N TRP A 158 14.42 -4.43 9.21
CA TRP A 158 13.50 -3.63 8.40
C TRP A 158 12.51 -2.89 9.29
N ARG A 159 12.22 -1.62 8.94
CA ARG A 159 11.28 -0.73 9.64
C ARG A 159 10.53 0.13 8.64
N PHE A 160 9.28 0.45 8.93
CA PHE A 160 8.55 1.48 8.19
C PHE A 160 9.19 2.84 8.44
N THR A 161 9.52 3.56 7.38
CA THR A 161 9.90 4.97 7.42
C THR A 161 8.73 5.87 7.02
N LYS A 162 7.84 5.34 6.17
CA LYS A 162 6.56 5.96 5.87
C LYS A 162 5.54 4.87 5.59
N ARG A 163 4.34 5.05 6.10
CA ARG A 163 3.19 4.20 5.82
C ARG A 163 2.00 5.07 5.48
N GLN A 164 1.32 4.76 4.40
CA GLN A 164 0.13 5.49 3.97
C GLN A 164 -1.00 4.54 3.64
N VAL A 165 -2.12 4.72 4.34
CA VAL A 165 -3.38 4.03 4.05
C VAL A 165 -4.22 4.91 3.13
N ALA A 166 -4.59 4.36 1.98
CA ALA A 166 -5.37 5.07 0.97
C ALA A 166 -6.67 4.31 0.66
N ALA A 167 -7.76 5.04 0.61
CA ALA A 167 -9.01 4.57 0.03
C ALA A 167 -8.95 4.76 -1.50
N GLY A 168 -9.35 3.74 -2.26
CA GLY A 168 -9.38 3.81 -3.73
C GLY A 168 -8.17 3.18 -4.40
N THR A 169 -8.07 3.41 -5.72
CA THR A 169 -7.14 2.67 -6.59
C THR A 169 -5.90 3.47 -6.99
N LYS A 170 -5.90 4.78 -6.77
CA LYS A 170 -4.77 5.63 -7.17
C LYS A 170 -3.69 5.60 -6.09
N PRO A 171 -2.42 5.41 -6.48
CA PRO A 171 -1.30 5.61 -5.56
C PRO A 171 -1.30 7.05 -5.02
N PRO A 172 -0.70 7.26 -3.83
CA PRO A 172 -0.43 8.61 -3.32
C PRO A 172 0.44 9.41 -4.28
N GLU A 173 0.29 10.73 -4.24
CA GLU A 173 1.15 11.62 -5.00
C GLU A 173 2.62 11.40 -4.63
N GLY A 174 3.49 11.29 -5.65
CA GLY A 174 4.92 11.04 -5.46
C GLY A 174 5.27 9.58 -5.10
N TRP A 175 4.31 8.65 -5.12
CA TRP A 175 4.63 7.23 -4.96
C TRP A 175 5.38 6.70 -6.18
N THR A 176 6.53 6.09 -5.93
CA THR A 176 7.33 5.35 -6.93
C THR A 176 7.61 3.96 -6.39
N ASN A 177 7.38 2.95 -7.23
CA ASN A 177 7.74 1.55 -6.95
C ASN A 177 9.21 1.32 -7.23
#